data_683f60cee7f63ed8420904b2b25931ff
#
_entry.id   683f60cee7f63ed8420904b2b25931ff
#
_cell.length_a   1.000
_cell.length_b   1.000
_cell.length_c   1.000
_cell.angle_alpha   90.00
_cell.angle_beta   90.00
_cell.angle_gamma   90.00
#
_symmetry.space_group_name_H-M   'P 1'
#
loop_
_entity.id
_entity.type
_entity.pdbx_description
1 polymer ?
#
loop_
_entity_poly.entity_id
_entity_poly.type
_entity_poly.pdbx_seq_one_letter_code
_entity_poly.pdbx_strand_id
1 'polypeptide(L)'
;MVRPKTEEEIELLRENAIIVSKTLAEVGKTVAHGVTTKELNRVAETFIRDHGAIPSFLGFEGFPAAICTSVNDVVVHGFPSDYVLKEGDIVTADIGTLYKAYNGDSAYTFPVGEVSAETRRLLDVTKASLYKGIEAAVAGNRVGDIGYAVQSYVESFGFSIVRELEGHGIGREMHENPGVPNFGRQGNGPKLLEGMTICIEPMVNAGGRSVYLDRNGWAVHTADRSNAAHYELTVVIRRGHAEQLSTFDFIEKDPKINF
;
A
#
# COMPACT_ATOMS: atom_id res chain seq x y z
N MET A 1 4.68 -6.42 22.48
CA MET A 1 6.07 -6.93 22.23
C MET A 1 6.07 -7.48 20.82
N VAL A 2 7.01 -7.07 19.97
CA VAL A 2 7.10 -7.58 18.58
C VAL A 2 7.54 -9.04 18.64
N ARG A 3 6.78 -9.93 18.01
CA ARG A 3 7.08 -11.35 17.91
C ARG A 3 7.45 -11.69 16.47
N PRO A 4 8.66 -12.17 16.17
CA PRO A 4 8.99 -12.78 14.89
C PRO A 4 8.07 -13.98 14.61
N LYS A 5 7.70 -14.17 13.35
CA LYS A 5 6.89 -15.29 12.89
C LYS A 5 7.75 -16.53 12.68
N THR A 6 7.16 -17.73 12.85
CA THR A 6 7.79 -18.99 12.42
C THR A 6 7.73 -19.14 10.90
N GLU A 7 8.49 -20.07 10.34
CA GLU A 7 8.45 -20.30 8.88
C GLU A 7 7.06 -20.78 8.41
N GLU A 8 6.35 -21.57 9.25
CA GLU A 8 4.99 -22.01 8.95
C GLU A 8 4.01 -20.83 8.96
N GLU A 9 4.16 -19.87 9.88
CA GLU A 9 3.36 -18.65 9.92
C GLU A 9 3.67 -17.74 8.71
N ILE A 10 4.95 -17.64 8.31
CA ILE A 10 5.38 -16.89 7.12
C ILE A 10 4.79 -17.48 5.85
N GLU A 11 4.71 -18.81 5.74
CA GLU A 11 4.10 -19.45 4.57
C GLU A 11 2.59 -19.15 4.47
N LEU A 12 1.87 -19.13 5.60
CA LEU A 12 0.46 -18.73 5.62
C LEU A 12 0.27 -17.26 5.21
N LEU A 13 1.16 -16.38 5.67
CA LEU A 13 1.18 -14.97 5.26
C LEU A 13 1.51 -14.84 3.76
N ARG A 14 2.42 -15.65 3.23
CA ARG A 14 2.76 -15.68 1.79
C ARG A 14 1.57 -16.10 0.95
N GLU A 15 0.89 -17.20 1.31
CA GLU A 15 -0.32 -17.65 0.61
C GLU A 15 -1.36 -16.52 0.52
N ASN A 16 -1.56 -15.81 1.62
CA ASN A 16 -2.50 -14.70 1.69
C ASN A 16 -2.03 -13.48 0.87
N ALA A 17 -0.76 -13.09 0.98
CA ALA A 17 -0.17 -11.99 0.22
C ALA A 17 -0.26 -12.20 -1.31
N ILE A 18 -0.21 -13.46 -1.77
CA ILE A 18 -0.45 -13.80 -3.18
C ILE A 18 -1.93 -13.61 -3.57
N ILE A 19 -2.88 -13.87 -2.68
CA ILE A 19 -4.30 -13.56 -2.94
C ILE A 19 -4.47 -12.04 -3.10
N VAL A 20 -3.90 -11.22 -2.19
CA VAL A 20 -3.92 -9.76 -2.30
C VAL A 20 -3.30 -9.30 -3.62
N SER A 21 -2.11 -9.78 -3.96
CA SER A 21 -1.38 -9.40 -5.19
C SER A 21 -2.18 -9.71 -6.46
N LYS A 22 -2.85 -10.86 -6.50
CA LYS A 22 -3.73 -11.23 -7.61
C LYS A 22 -5.01 -10.41 -7.64
N THR A 23 -5.57 -10.06 -6.47
CA THR A 23 -6.73 -9.18 -6.37
C THR A 23 -6.42 -7.79 -6.93
N LEU A 24 -5.25 -7.23 -6.60
CA LEU A 24 -4.77 -5.98 -7.18
C LEU A 24 -4.68 -6.06 -8.71
N ALA A 25 -4.21 -7.17 -9.26
CA ALA A 25 -4.16 -7.38 -10.72
C ALA A 25 -5.56 -7.43 -11.35
N GLU A 26 -6.54 -8.09 -10.72
CA GLU A 26 -7.92 -8.10 -11.23
C GLU A 26 -8.55 -6.69 -11.19
N VAL A 27 -8.29 -5.93 -10.11
CA VAL A 27 -8.67 -4.51 -10.06
C VAL A 27 -8.00 -3.73 -11.18
N GLY A 28 -6.69 -3.91 -11.38
CA GLY A 28 -5.92 -3.24 -12.44
C GLY A 28 -6.46 -3.49 -13.84
N LYS A 29 -6.94 -4.70 -14.16
CA LYS A 29 -7.62 -5.01 -15.43
C LYS A 29 -8.93 -4.26 -15.61
N THR A 30 -9.55 -3.80 -14.53
CA THR A 30 -10.84 -3.11 -14.53
C THR A 30 -10.68 -1.59 -14.55
N VAL A 31 -9.51 -1.07 -14.12
CA VAL A 31 -9.25 0.37 -14.10
C VAL A 31 -9.25 0.94 -15.51
N ALA A 32 -10.25 1.77 -15.80
CA ALA A 32 -10.40 2.44 -17.09
C ALA A 32 -11.28 3.70 -16.95
N HIS A 33 -11.16 4.62 -17.89
CA HIS A 33 -12.11 5.72 -18.04
C HIS A 33 -13.55 5.20 -18.10
N GLY A 34 -14.46 5.81 -17.34
CA GLY A 34 -15.88 5.44 -17.31
C GLY A 34 -16.26 4.38 -16.28
N VAL A 35 -15.28 3.75 -15.62
CA VAL A 35 -15.52 2.79 -14.55
C VAL A 35 -15.70 3.51 -13.20
N THR A 36 -16.60 3.04 -12.35
CA THR A 36 -16.78 3.60 -10.99
C THR A 36 -15.83 2.94 -9.99
N THR A 37 -15.43 3.68 -8.95
CA THR A 37 -14.63 3.10 -7.86
C THR A 37 -15.41 2.01 -7.10
N LYS A 38 -16.75 2.06 -7.10
CA LYS A 38 -17.63 1.02 -6.58
C LYS A 38 -17.52 -0.29 -7.36
N GLU A 39 -17.33 -0.21 -8.69
CA GLU A 39 -17.09 -1.39 -9.52
C GLU A 39 -15.74 -2.04 -9.19
N LEU A 40 -14.69 -1.25 -8.94
CA LEU A 40 -13.40 -1.77 -8.49
C LEU A 40 -13.55 -2.55 -7.17
N ASN A 41 -14.31 -2.00 -6.22
CA ASN A 41 -14.62 -2.71 -4.96
C ASN A 41 -15.36 -4.02 -5.20
N ARG A 42 -16.37 -4.02 -6.10
CA ARG A 42 -17.13 -5.24 -6.42
C ARG A 42 -16.24 -6.33 -7.00
N VAL A 43 -15.36 -5.97 -7.93
CA VAL A 43 -14.40 -6.90 -8.54
C VAL A 43 -13.46 -7.48 -7.49
N ALA A 44 -12.88 -6.62 -6.65
CA ALA A 44 -11.98 -7.05 -5.57
C ALA A 44 -12.68 -7.98 -4.58
N GLU A 45 -13.85 -7.60 -4.08
CA GLU A 45 -14.61 -8.41 -3.11
C GLU A 45 -14.96 -9.78 -3.68
N THR A 46 -15.43 -9.83 -4.94
CA THR A 46 -15.75 -11.08 -5.62
C THR A 46 -14.51 -11.97 -5.70
N PHE A 47 -13.39 -11.44 -6.18
CA PHE A 47 -12.16 -12.22 -6.32
C PHE A 47 -11.62 -12.74 -4.98
N ILE A 48 -11.62 -11.90 -3.94
CA ILE A 48 -11.19 -12.30 -2.59
C ILE A 48 -12.03 -13.48 -2.09
N ARG A 49 -13.37 -13.40 -2.20
CA ARG A 49 -14.28 -14.44 -1.74
C ARG A 49 -14.17 -15.72 -2.55
N ASP A 50 -14.00 -15.64 -3.85
CA ASP A 50 -13.80 -16.79 -4.76
C ASP A 50 -12.51 -17.57 -4.44
N HIS A 51 -11.53 -16.90 -3.80
CA HIS A 51 -10.29 -17.53 -3.33
C HIS A 51 -10.37 -17.99 -1.85
N GLY A 52 -11.55 -17.97 -1.25
CA GLY A 52 -11.78 -18.45 0.13
C GLY A 52 -11.24 -17.52 1.22
N ALA A 53 -10.89 -16.27 0.86
CA ALA A 53 -10.48 -15.23 1.79
C ALA A 53 -11.64 -14.30 2.15
N ILE A 54 -11.45 -13.48 3.17
CA ILE A 54 -12.41 -12.47 3.64
C ILE A 54 -11.76 -11.09 3.45
N PRO A 55 -12.47 -10.09 2.89
CA PRO A 55 -11.98 -8.71 2.88
C PRO A 55 -11.79 -8.20 4.31
N SER A 56 -10.55 -7.90 4.71
CA SER A 56 -10.25 -7.51 6.09
C SER A 56 -10.77 -6.12 6.44
N PHE A 57 -10.87 -5.24 5.46
CA PHE A 57 -11.32 -3.86 5.70
C PHE A 57 -12.83 -3.76 5.92
N LEU A 58 -13.63 -4.68 5.34
CA LEU A 58 -15.07 -4.63 5.45
C LEU A 58 -15.54 -4.81 6.90
N GLY A 59 -16.03 -3.74 7.50
CA GLY A 59 -16.48 -3.71 8.91
C GLY A 59 -15.35 -3.41 9.91
N PHE A 60 -14.08 -3.35 9.48
CA PHE A 60 -12.97 -2.99 10.36
C PHE A 60 -13.16 -1.56 10.87
N GLU A 61 -13.29 -1.39 12.19
CA GLU A 61 -13.59 -0.10 12.84
C GLU A 61 -14.75 0.68 12.20
N GLY A 62 -15.67 -0.04 11.52
CA GLY A 62 -16.83 0.54 10.83
C GLY A 62 -16.55 0.95 9.37
N PHE A 63 -15.42 0.61 8.79
CA PHE A 63 -15.15 0.85 7.36
C PHE A 63 -16.18 0.13 6.48
N PRO A 64 -16.81 0.82 5.49
CA PRO A 64 -18.01 0.31 4.84
C PRO A 64 -17.78 -0.58 3.61
N ALA A 65 -16.52 -0.80 3.20
CA ALA A 65 -16.20 -1.41 1.91
C ALA A 65 -15.14 -2.53 2.03
N ALA A 66 -15.00 -3.32 0.99
CA ALA A 66 -14.05 -4.42 0.94
C ALA A 66 -12.61 -3.95 0.69
N ILE A 67 -12.43 -2.84 -0.01
CA ILE A 67 -11.14 -2.22 -0.32
C ILE A 67 -11.22 -0.70 -0.14
N CYS A 68 -10.06 -0.03 -0.01
CA CYS A 68 -9.98 1.41 -0.18
C CYS A 68 -9.77 1.76 -1.66
N THR A 69 -10.38 2.87 -2.11
CA THR A 69 -10.15 3.45 -3.43
C THR A 69 -9.87 4.94 -3.28
N SER A 70 -8.62 5.32 -3.43
CA SER A 70 -8.17 6.70 -3.19
C SER A 70 -7.82 7.36 -4.53
N VAL A 71 -8.58 8.39 -4.92
CA VAL A 71 -8.47 9.05 -6.24
C VAL A 71 -7.78 10.40 -6.09
N ASN A 72 -6.78 10.68 -6.91
CA ASN A 72 -6.06 11.94 -7.07
C ASN A 72 -5.50 12.50 -5.75
N ASP A 73 -6.18 13.46 -5.11
CA ASP A 73 -5.78 14.12 -3.88
C ASP A 73 -6.11 13.33 -2.59
N VAL A 74 -6.82 12.20 -2.74
CA VAL A 74 -7.03 11.26 -1.63
C VAL A 74 -5.77 10.43 -1.45
N VAL A 75 -5.12 10.58 -0.30
CA VAL A 75 -3.88 9.88 0.04
C VAL A 75 -4.16 8.39 0.29
N VAL A 76 -5.08 8.12 1.24
CA VAL A 76 -5.49 6.77 1.66
C VAL A 76 -6.93 6.76 2.17
N HIS A 77 -7.47 5.57 2.40
CA HIS A 77 -8.76 5.28 3.03
C HIS A 77 -9.97 5.90 2.31
N GLY A 78 -9.84 6.16 1.00
CA GLY A 78 -10.96 6.61 0.18
C GLY A 78 -12.05 5.55 0.07
N PHE A 79 -13.33 5.97 0.17
CA PHE A 79 -14.46 5.05 0.01
C PHE A 79 -14.77 4.79 -1.46
N PRO A 80 -14.96 3.53 -1.85
CA PRO A 80 -15.58 3.20 -3.12
C PRO A 80 -16.96 3.87 -3.24
N SER A 81 -17.20 4.53 -4.37
CA SER A 81 -18.38 5.35 -4.60
C SER A 81 -18.84 5.31 -6.06
N ASP A 82 -19.87 6.05 -6.38
CA ASP A 82 -20.30 6.25 -7.76
C ASP A 82 -19.39 7.24 -8.54
N TYR A 83 -18.22 7.61 -7.99
CA TYR A 83 -17.24 8.40 -8.73
C TYR A 83 -16.78 7.64 -9.97
N VAL A 84 -16.97 8.25 -11.12
CA VAL A 84 -16.57 7.72 -12.43
C VAL A 84 -15.15 8.16 -12.74
N LEU A 85 -14.25 7.21 -12.88
CA LEU A 85 -12.85 7.46 -13.24
C LEU A 85 -12.75 8.16 -14.61
N LYS A 86 -11.87 9.15 -14.68
CA LYS A 86 -11.64 10.00 -15.87
C LYS A 86 -10.24 9.80 -16.40
N GLU A 87 -10.06 10.06 -17.69
CA GLU A 87 -8.74 10.17 -18.30
C GLU A 87 -7.87 11.15 -17.51
N GLY A 88 -6.65 10.75 -17.17
CA GLY A 88 -5.72 11.54 -16.38
C GLY A 88 -5.84 11.39 -14.87
N ASP A 89 -6.87 10.72 -14.34
CA ASP A 89 -6.94 10.36 -12.93
C ASP A 89 -5.86 9.34 -12.56
N ILE A 90 -5.53 9.30 -11.27
CA ILE A 90 -4.85 8.16 -10.65
C ILE A 90 -5.75 7.59 -9.55
N VAL A 91 -5.75 6.29 -9.37
CA VAL A 91 -6.52 5.62 -8.32
C VAL A 91 -5.66 4.59 -7.60
N THR A 92 -5.53 4.76 -6.29
CA THR A 92 -4.93 3.72 -5.45
C THR A 92 -6.02 2.74 -5.05
N ALA A 93 -5.81 1.46 -5.35
CA ALA A 93 -6.52 0.37 -4.71
C ALA A 93 -5.63 -0.17 -3.58
N ASP A 94 -6.21 -0.25 -2.39
CA ASP A 94 -5.55 -0.76 -1.20
C ASP A 94 -6.43 -1.89 -0.64
N ILE A 95 -5.83 -3.08 -0.44
CA ILE A 95 -6.52 -4.35 -0.30
C ILE A 95 -5.98 -5.15 0.87
N GLY A 96 -6.81 -5.27 1.90
CA GLY A 96 -6.58 -6.18 3.01
C GLY A 96 -7.41 -7.46 2.91
N THR A 97 -6.80 -8.61 3.19
CA THR A 97 -7.51 -9.90 3.21
C THR A 97 -7.18 -10.71 4.46
N LEU A 98 -8.16 -11.47 4.94
CA LEU A 98 -7.98 -12.45 6.00
C LEU A 98 -8.13 -13.87 5.42
N TYR A 99 -7.07 -14.65 5.52
CA TYR A 99 -7.04 -16.03 5.05
C TYR A 99 -6.31 -16.93 6.05
N LYS A 100 -6.91 -18.05 6.44
CA LYS A 100 -6.35 -19.00 7.42
C LYS A 100 -5.89 -18.32 8.72
N ALA A 101 -6.66 -17.33 9.20
CA ALA A 101 -6.39 -16.53 10.41
C ALA A 101 -5.15 -15.62 10.35
N TYR A 102 -4.66 -15.30 9.17
CA TYR A 102 -3.61 -14.30 8.94
C TYR A 102 -4.09 -13.23 7.98
N ASN A 103 -3.65 -11.99 8.20
CA ASN A 103 -3.95 -10.87 7.31
C ASN A 103 -2.88 -10.75 6.23
N GLY A 104 -3.28 -10.29 5.06
CA GLY A 104 -2.41 -9.87 3.97
C GLY A 104 -2.82 -8.46 3.57
N ASP A 105 -1.84 -7.65 3.17
CA ASP A 105 -2.04 -6.25 2.81
C ASP A 105 -1.13 -5.83 1.68
N SER A 106 -1.65 -5.00 0.76
CA SER A 106 -0.86 -4.37 -0.30
C SER A 106 -1.68 -3.30 -1.03
N ALA A 107 -1.01 -2.25 -1.49
CA ALA A 107 -1.61 -1.18 -2.27
C ALA A 107 -0.85 -0.87 -3.56
N TYR A 108 -1.60 -0.46 -4.58
CA TYR A 108 -1.04 -0.04 -5.86
C TYR A 108 -1.81 1.14 -6.45
N THR A 109 -1.09 2.16 -6.91
CA THR A 109 -1.69 3.31 -7.60
C THR A 109 -1.66 3.10 -9.12
N PHE A 110 -2.83 3.05 -9.73
CA PHE A 110 -3.04 2.88 -11.16
C PHE A 110 -3.29 4.23 -11.84
N PRO A 111 -2.65 4.53 -12.99
CA PRO A 111 -3.09 5.62 -13.86
C PRO A 111 -4.34 5.22 -14.63
N VAL A 112 -5.20 6.18 -14.93
CA VAL A 112 -6.39 6.00 -15.79
C VAL A 112 -6.11 6.62 -17.15
N GLY A 113 -5.73 5.78 -18.11
CA GLY A 113 -5.28 6.22 -19.42
C GLY A 113 -3.98 7.03 -19.36
N GLU A 114 -3.87 8.08 -20.18
CA GLU A 114 -2.69 8.94 -20.19
C GLU A 114 -2.74 9.96 -19.03
N VAL A 115 -1.67 9.98 -18.22
CA VAL A 115 -1.50 10.94 -17.13
C VAL A 115 -0.40 11.95 -17.48
N SER A 116 -0.40 13.12 -16.83
CA SER A 116 0.64 14.12 -17.00
C SER A 116 2.04 13.57 -16.68
N ALA A 117 3.07 14.16 -17.28
CA ALA A 117 4.45 13.79 -16.99
C ALA A 117 4.82 13.95 -15.49
N GLU A 118 4.24 14.94 -14.82
CA GLU A 118 4.41 15.15 -13.38
C GLU A 118 3.76 14.00 -12.58
N THR A 119 2.53 13.63 -12.94
CA THR A 119 1.82 12.51 -12.31
C THR A 119 2.57 11.20 -12.55
N ARG A 120 3.04 10.94 -13.77
CA ARG A 120 3.86 9.75 -14.06
C ARG A 120 5.10 9.70 -13.18
N ARG A 121 5.81 10.82 -13.06
CA ARG A 121 6.98 10.94 -12.20
C ARG A 121 6.64 10.69 -10.73
N LEU A 122 5.49 11.17 -10.23
CA LEU A 122 5.02 10.89 -8.89
C LEU A 122 4.85 9.37 -8.67
N LEU A 123 4.16 8.68 -9.59
CA LEU A 123 3.96 7.23 -9.51
C LEU A 123 5.30 6.48 -9.48
N ASP A 124 6.20 6.81 -10.41
CA ASP A 124 7.50 6.14 -10.54
C ASP A 124 8.38 6.35 -9.29
N VAL A 125 8.44 7.59 -8.77
CA VAL A 125 9.22 7.92 -7.57
C VAL A 125 8.65 7.26 -6.33
N THR A 126 7.31 7.26 -6.18
CA THR A 126 6.67 6.61 -5.03
C THR A 126 6.95 5.11 -5.03
N LYS A 127 6.74 4.44 -6.16
CA LYS A 127 7.04 3.02 -6.29
C LYS A 127 8.52 2.71 -6.07
N ALA A 128 9.43 3.49 -6.65
CA ALA A 128 10.86 3.30 -6.43
C ALA A 128 11.26 3.53 -4.96
N SER A 129 10.63 4.47 -4.26
CA SER A 129 10.90 4.73 -2.84
C SER A 129 10.51 3.55 -1.94
N LEU A 130 9.43 2.82 -2.29
CA LEU A 130 9.07 1.57 -1.62
C LEU A 130 10.21 0.56 -1.68
N TYR A 131 10.79 0.34 -2.85
CA TYR A 131 11.93 -0.58 -2.99
C TYR A 131 13.17 -0.10 -2.25
N LYS A 132 13.40 1.23 -2.12
CA LYS A 132 14.45 1.77 -1.25
C LYS A 132 14.21 1.46 0.23
N GLY A 133 12.96 1.53 0.67
CA GLY A 133 12.57 1.07 2.01
C GLY A 133 12.82 -0.42 2.21
N ILE A 134 12.44 -1.26 1.23
CA ILE A 134 12.65 -2.71 1.27
C ILE A 134 14.15 -3.07 1.31
N GLU A 135 15.00 -2.39 0.54
CA GLU A 135 16.47 -2.57 0.59
C GLU A 135 17.05 -2.30 1.99
N ALA A 136 16.48 -1.34 2.74
CA ALA A 136 16.89 -1.00 4.10
C ALA A 136 16.29 -1.93 5.18
N ALA A 137 15.26 -2.72 4.83
CA ALA A 137 14.51 -3.56 5.76
C ALA A 137 15.19 -4.90 6.03
N VAL A 138 16.39 -4.88 6.60
CA VAL A 138 17.18 -6.09 6.88
C VAL A 138 17.40 -6.30 8.37
N ALA A 139 17.55 -7.55 8.79
CA ALA A 139 17.79 -7.88 10.20
C ALA A 139 19.04 -7.17 10.73
N GLY A 140 18.89 -6.48 11.86
CA GLY A 140 19.93 -5.69 12.49
C GLY A 140 19.78 -4.19 12.28
N ASN A 141 19.21 -3.75 11.19
CA ASN A 141 18.79 -2.35 10.98
C ASN A 141 17.62 -1.98 11.89
N ARG A 142 17.19 -0.74 11.81
CA ARG A 142 16.06 -0.20 12.59
C ARG A 142 14.98 0.36 11.67
N VAL A 143 13.78 0.50 12.18
CA VAL A 143 12.64 1.08 11.43
C VAL A 143 12.98 2.47 10.85
N GLY A 144 13.74 3.30 11.58
CA GLY A 144 14.19 4.60 11.09
C GLY A 144 15.13 4.54 9.88
N ASP A 145 15.79 3.41 9.63
CA ASP A 145 16.61 3.23 8.41
C ASP A 145 15.71 3.09 7.18
N ILE A 146 14.57 2.39 7.33
CA ILE A 146 13.54 2.28 6.29
C ILE A 146 12.98 3.67 5.95
N GLY A 147 12.47 4.38 6.96
CA GLY A 147 11.88 5.70 6.77
C GLY A 147 12.88 6.72 6.20
N TYR A 148 14.14 6.67 6.62
CA TYR A 148 15.20 7.52 6.05
C TYR A 148 15.44 7.23 4.57
N ALA A 149 15.49 5.96 4.18
CA ALA A 149 15.71 5.56 2.79
C ALA A 149 14.56 6.03 1.88
N VAL A 150 13.31 5.82 2.32
CA VAL A 150 12.10 6.29 1.62
C VAL A 150 12.10 7.80 1.49
N GLN A 151 12.21 8.53 2.61
CA GLN A 151 12.15 9.99 2.66
C GLN A 151 13.23 10.63 1.80
N SER A 152 14.50 10.21 1.98
CA SER A 152 15.63 10.80 1.27
C SER A 152 15.48 10.66 -0.24
N TYR A 153 14.97 9.52 -0.69
CA TYR A 153 14.71 9.29 -2.11
C TYR A 153 13.61 10.21 -2.63
N VAL A 154 12.44 10.22 -2.01
CA VAL A 154 11.28 11.02 -2.42
C VAL A 154 11.60 12.52 -2.45
N GLU A 155 12.18 13.05 -1.36
CA GLU A 155 12.51 14.48 -1.23
C GLU A 155 13.57 14.93 -2.24
N SER A 156 14.47 14.04 -2.70
CA SER A 156 15.45 14.35 -3.75
C SER A 156 14.80 14.64 -5.12
N PHE A 157 13.57 14.21 -5.33
CA PHE A 157 12.77 14.50 -6.52
C PHE A 157 11.82 15.69 -6.35
N GLY A 158 11.81 16.34 -5.18
CA GLY A 158 10.97 17.49 -4.87
C GLY A 158 9.54 17.14 -4.44
N PHE A 159 9.24 15.88 -4.19
CA PHE A 159 7.97 15.41 -3.63
C PHE A 159 7.99 15.39 -2.10
N SER A 160 6.84 15.23 -1.47
CA SER A 160 6.68 15.28 -0.01
C SER A 160 6.19 13.95 0.56
N ILE A 161 6.77 13.53 1.71
CA ILE A 161 6.31 12.37 2.48
C ILE A 161 5.24 12.78 3.48
N VAL A 162 4.12 12.05 3.51
CA VAL A 162 3.11 12.12 4.56
C VAL A 162 3.71 11.59 5.87
N ARG A 163 3.45 12.28 6.99
CA ARG A 163 4.04 11.97 8.30
C ARG A 163 3.02 11.56 9.36
N GLU A 164 1.76 11.75 9.06
CA GLU A 164 0.61 11.48 9.93
C GLU A 164 0.18 10.01 9.90
N LEU A 165 0.69 9.27 8.91
CA LEU A 165 0.39 7.87 8.63
C LEU A 165 1.69 7.09 8.46
N GLU A 166 1.64 5.78 8.74
CA GLU A 166 2.80 4.92 8.70
C GLU A 166 2.41 3.48 8.36
N GLY A 167 3.35 2.72 7.87
CA GLY A 167 3.24 1.27 7.74
C GLY A 167 3.27 0.56 9.08
N HIS A 168 3.10 -0.75 9.07
CA HIS A 168 2.87 -1.50 10.30
C HIS A 168 3.42 -2.94 10.23
N GLY A 169 3.54 -3.58 11.37
CA GLY A 169 3.65 -5.02 11.43
C GLY A 169 2.33 -5.67 11.02
N ILE A 170 2.39 -6.88 10.49
CA ILE A 170 1.21 -7.64 10.06
C ILE A 170 1.30 -9.11 10.48
N GLY A 171 0.14 -9.72 10.73
CA GLY A 171 0.06 -11.11 11.14
C GLY A 171 -1.35 -11.57 11.38
N ARG A 172 -1.64 -12.02 12.60
CA ARG A 172 -3.02 -12.36 12.99
C ARG A 172 -3.90 -11.12 13.11
N GLU A 173 -3.32 -10.03 13.57
CA GLU A 173 -3.96 -8.73 13.51
C GLU A 173 -3.55 -8.02 12.22
N MET A 174 -4.44 -7.16 11.70
CA MET A 174 -4.17 -6.32 10.53
C MET A 174 -2.99 -5.39 10.83
N HIS A 175 -3.05 -4.71 11.96
CA HIS A 175 -2.02 -3.80 12.42
C HIS A 175 -1.32 -4.36 13.66
N GLU A 176 -0.08 -4.79 13.51
CA GLU A 176 0.80 -5.22 14.59
C GLU A 176 1.96 -4.22 14.76
N ASN A 177 2.64 -4.30 15.90
CA ASN A 177 3.91 -3.60 16.07
C ASN A 177 5.04 -4.27 15.24
N PRO A 178 6.04 -3.50 14.74
CA PRO A 178 6.21 -2.06 14.95
C PRO A 178 5.43 -1.22 13.93
N GLY A 179 5.16 0.06 14.26
CA GLY A 179 4.88 1.07 13.25
C GLY A 179 6.11 1.27 12.35
N VAL A 180 5.88 1.57 11.06
CA VAL A 180 6.92 1.70 10.03
C VAL A 180 6.76 3.06 9.31
N PRO A 181 7.17 4.18 9.93
CA PRO A 181 7.07 5.48 9.30
C PRO A 181 7.86 5.59 8.00
N ASN A 182 7.32 6.31 7.03
CA ASN A 182 7.95 6.59 5.75
C ASN A 182 8.98 7.72 5.82
N PHE A 183 9.30 8.18 7.01
CA PHE A 183 10.32 9.19 7.31
C PHE A 183 11.10 8.78 8.56
N GLY A 184 12.31 9.32 8.73
CA GLY A 184 13.08 8.97 9.91
C GLY A 184 14.52 9.40 9.88
N ARG A 185 15.26 8.86 10.84
CA ARG A 185 16.73 9.03 10.95
C ARG A 185 17.38 7.66 11.05
N GLN A 186 18.49 7.50 10.34
CA GLN A 186 19.29 6.28 10.40
C GLN A 186 19.62 5.90 11.86
N GLY A 187 19.53 4.61 12.13
CA GLY A 187 19.84 4.05 13.44
C GLY A 187 18.80 4.29 14.54
N ASN A 188 17.64 4.90 14.22
CA ASN A 188 16.57 5.18 15.19
C ASN A 188 15.42 4.16 15.11
N GLY A 189 14.65 4.10 16.19
CA GLY A 189 13.43 3.29 16.28
C GLY A 189 13.70 1.82 16.66
N PRO A 190 12.66 0.99 16.64
CA PRO A 190 12.74 -0.43 16.93
C PRO A 190 13.74 -1.16 16.02
N LYS A 191 14.45 -2.13 16.59
CA LYS A 191 15.37 -2.99 15.83
C LYS A 191 14.58 -4.01 15.02
N LEU A 192 14.94 -4.18 13.75
CA LEU A 192 14.39 -5.20 12.88
C LEU A 192 15.01 -6.56 13.23
N LEU A 193 14.15 -7.53 13.55
CA LEU A 193 14.54 -8.90 13.87
C LEU A 193 14.15 -9.82 12.72
N GLU A 194 14.96 -10.83 12.48
CA GLU A 194 14.66 -11.89 11.53
C GLU A 194 13.31 -12.55 11.83
N GLY A 195 12.46 -12.76 10.82
CA GLY A 195 11.12 -13.29 10.96
C GLY A 195 10.03 -12.25 11.29
N MET A 196 10.36 -10.96 11.47
CA MET A 196 9.33 -9.91 11.51
C MET A 196 8.67 -9.78 10.14
N THR A 197 7.34 -9.64 10.13
CA THR A 197 6.54 -9.32 8.94
C THR A 197 5.99 -7.91 9.07
N ILE A 198 6.25 -7.07 8.07
CA ILE A 198 5.87 -5.65 8.07
C ILE A 198 5.35 -5.22 6.71
N CYS A 199 4.48 -4.22 6.70
CA CYS A 199 4.06 -3.46 5.54
C CYS A 199 4.94 -2.21 5.42
N ILE A 200 5.48 -1.98 4.23
CA ILE A 200 6.21 -0.77 3.86
C ILE A 200 5.38 -0.09 2.81
N GLU A 201 4.93 1.13 3.09
CA GLU A 201 3.84 1.77 2.36
C GLU A 201 4.02 3.28 2.20
N PRO A 202 4.99 3.74 1.40
CA PRO A 202 5.17 5.16 1.17
C PRO A 202 3.92 5.84 0.61
N MET A 203 3.47 6.86 1.31
CA MET A 203 2.44 7.81 0.90
C MET A 203 3.11 9.13 0.53
N VAL A 204 3.03 9.50 -0.74
CA VAL A 204 3.78 10.61 -1.34
C VAL A 204 2.83 11.62 -1.99
N ASN A 205 2.96 12.89 -1.61
CA ASN A 205 2.23 14.00 -2.20
C ASN A 205 3.06 14.69 -3.29
N ALA A 206 2.43 15.06 -4.39
CA ALA A 206 3.09 15.86 -5.44
C ALA A 206 3.45 17.26 -4.94
N GLY A 207 2.63 17.82 -4.06
CA GLY A 207 2.83 19.14 -3.44
C GLY A 207 3.36 19.07 -2.01
N GLY A 208 2.74 19.84 -1.10
CA GLY A 208 3.11 19.90 0.30
C GLY A 208 2.77 18.64 1.08
N ARG A 209 3.49 18.40 2.19
CA ARG A 209 3.31 17.20 3.01
C ARG A 209 2.04 17.16 3.86
N SER A 210 1.38 18.33 4.05
CA SER A 210 0.24 18.45 4.96
C SER A 210 -0.98 17.72 4.41
N VAL A 211 -1.70 17.06 5.31
CA VAL A 211 -2.93 16.33 5.02
C VAL A 211 -4.05 16.73 5.96
N TYR A 212 -5.29 16.41 5.63
CA TYR A 212 -6.43 16.55 6.53
C TYR A 212 -7.37 15.35 6.39
N LEU A 213 -8.05 15.03 7.48
CA LEU A 213 -9.08 14.00 7.53
C LEU A 213 -10.39 14.57 7.00
N ASP A 214 -11.05 13.87 6.07
CA ASP A 214 -12.38 14.24 5.58
C ASP A 214 -13.46 14.07 6.67
N ARG A 215 -14.61 14.72 6.46
CA ARG A 215 -15.76 14.66 7.36
C ARG A 215 -16.36 13.26 7.49
N ASN A 216 -16.09 12.37 6.56
CA ASN A 216 -16.49 10.96 6.62
C ASN A 216 -15.71 10.17 7.70
N GLY A 217 -14.68 10.76 8.33
CA GLY A 217 -13.89 10.18 9.40
C GLY A 217 -12.80 9.18 8.93
N TRP A 218 -12.61 8.99 7.61
CA TRP A 218 -11.69 8.00 7.06
C TRP A 218 -10.73 8.57 6.01
N ALA A 219 -11.28 9.11 4.91
CA ALA A 219 -10.46 9.56 3.80
C ALA A 219 -9.50 10.68 4.21
N VAL A 220 -8.22 10.48 3.93
CA VAL A 220 -7.17 11.47 4.16
C VAL A 220 -6.83 12.12 2.84
N HIS A 221 -6.85 13.45 2.79
CA HIS A 221 -6.59 14.25 1.61
C HIS A 221 -5.33 15.10 1.76
N THR A 222 -4.67 15.39 0.63
CA THR A 222 -3.64 16.44 0.60
C THR A 222 -4.27 17.80 0.89
N ALA A 223 -3.60 18.63 1.71
CA ALA A 223 -4.15 19.93 2.09
C ALA A 223 -4.20 20.94 0.94
N ASP A 224 -3.33 20.79 -0.04
CA ASP A 224 -3.21 21.64 -1.23
C ASP A 224 -3.90 21.07 -2.48
N ARG A 225 -4.60 19.94 -2.35
CA ARG A 225 -5.30 19.25 -3.44
C ARG A 225 -4.39 18.73 -4.55
N SER A 226 -3.09 18.63 -4.31
CA SER A 226 -2.16 17.96 -5.19
C SER A 226 -2.39 16.45 -5.21
N ASN A 227 -2.00 15.78 -6.29
CA ASN A 227 -2.08 14.33 -6.39
C ASN A 227 -1.23 13.65 -5.31
N ALA A 228 -1.71 12.52 -4.80
CA ALA A 228 -0.96 11.62 -3.92
C ALA A 228 -0.89 10.23 -4.53
N ALA A 229 0.22 9.53 -4.29
CA ALA A 229 0.41 8.14 -4.67
C ALA A 229 0.77 7.30 -3.44
N HIS A 230 0.28 6.06 -3.43
CA HIS A 230 0.52 5.09 -2.38
C HIS A 230 0.84 3.73 -3.02
N TYR A 231 1.94 3.13 -2.62
CA TYR A 231 2.33 1.77 -2.98
C TYR A 231 2.74 1.04 -1.72
N GLU A 232 2.34 -0.22 -1.61
CA GLU A 232 2.60 -1.01 -0.42
C GLU A 232 2.95 -2.45 -0.77
N LEU A 233 3.96 -2.99 -0.08
CA LEU A 233 4.27 -4.42 -0.08
C LEU A 233 4.49 -4.93 1.34
N THR A 234 3.95 -6.12 1.61
CA THR A 234 4.27 -6.92 2.79
C THR A 234 5.60 -7.64 2.57
N VAL A 235 6.51 -7.51 3.54
CA VAL A 235 7.81 -8.18 3.53
C VAL A 235 8.07 -8.93 4.83
N VAL A 236 8.92 -9.96 4.78
CA VAL A 236 9.51 -10.57 5.97
C VAL A 236 10.99 -10.19 6.06
N ILE A 237 11.41 -9.80 7.26
CA ILE A 237 12.79 -9.42 7.54
C ILE A 237 13.67 -10.66 7.59
N ARG A 238 14.73 -10.67 6.77
CA ARG A 238 15.75 -11.72 6.73
C ARG A 238 17.14 -11.15 6.98
N ARG A 239 18.13 -12.01 7.14
CA ARG A 239 19.54 -11.59 7.23
C ARG A 239 20.01 -11.14 5.85
N GLY A 240 20.45 -9.89 5.76
CA GLY A 240 21.01 -9.32 4.53
C GLY A 240 20.01 -8.94 3.45
N HIS A 241 18.71 -9.21 3.60
CA HIS A 241 17.66 -8.81 2.67
C HIS A 241 16.30 -8.80 3.35
N ALA A 242 15.31 -8.16 2.74
CA ALA A 242 13.89 -8.39 3.01
C ALA A 242 13.32 -9.31 1.91
N GLU A 243 12.55 -10.30 2.32
CA GLU A 243 11.85 -11.18 1.41
C GLU A 243 10.43 -10.66 1.18
N GLN A 244 10.07 -10.36 -0.06
CA GLN A 244 8.73 -9.89 -0.41
C GLN A 244 7.73 -11.05 -0.33
N LEU A 245 6.64 -10.87 0.41
CA LEU A 245 5.52 -11.82 0.46
C LEU A 245 4.45 -11.46 -0.57
N SER A 246 4.09 -10.18 -0.71
CA SER A 246 3.29 -9.66 -1.81
C SER A 246 4.17 -9.18 -2.97
N THR A 247 3.59 -9.06 -4.17
CA THR A 247 4.34 -8.69 -5.37
C THR A 247 3.46 -7.93 -6.37
N PHE A 248 4.08 -7.03 -7.13
CA PHE A 248 3.43 -6.34 -8.25
C PHE A 248 3.57 -7.09 -9.59
N ASP A 249 4.25 -8.25 -9.61
CA ASP A 249 4.47 -9.03 -10.83
C ASP A 249 3.19 -9.40 -11.58
N PHE A 250 2.11 -9.69 -10.86
CA PHE A 250 0.81 -10.00 -11.48
C PHE A 250 0.16 -8.78 -12.15
N ILE A 251 0.56 -7.56 -11.78
CA ILE A 251 0.13 -6.31 -12.39
C ILE A 251 1.05 -5.96 -13.55
N GLU A 252 2.35 -5.88 -13.30
CA GLU A 252 3.34 -5.31 -14.22
C GLU A 252 3.69 -6.21 -15.40
N LYS A 253 3.46 -7.53 -15.25
CA LYS A 253 3.68 -8.52 -16.31
C LYS A 253 2.41 -8.94 -17.05
N ASP A 254 1.23 -8.44 -16.64
CA ASP A 254 -0.04 -8.77 -17.31
C ASP A 254 -0.27 -7.84 -18.51
N PRO A 255 -0.31 -8.38 -19.74
CA PRO A 255 -0.48 -7.56 -20.97
C PRO A 255 -1.86 -6.90 -21.08
N LYS A 256 -2.79 -7.24 -20.20
CA LYS A 256 -4.14 -6.63 -20.17
C LYS A 256 -4.19 -5.36 -19.29
N ILE A 257 -3.15 -5.11 -18.50
CA ILE A 257 -3.04 -3.92 -17.68
C ILE A 257 -2.14 -2.93 -18.41
N ASN A 258 -2.72 -1.83 -18.86
CA ASN A 258 -2.02 -0.78 -19.60
C ASN A 258 -1.70 0.40 -18.66
N PHE A 259 -0.46 0.88 -18.70
CA PHE A 259 0.05 2.00 -17.91
C PHE A 259 0.47 3.19 -18.79
#